data_254e6033f41826f8494c954047867c32
#
_entry.id   254e6033f41826f8494c954047867c32
#
_cell.length_a   1.000
_cell.length_b   1.000
_cell.length_c   1.000
_cell.angle_alpha   90.00
_cell.angle_beta   90.00
_cell.angle_gamma   90.00
#
_symmetry.space_group_name_H-M   'P 1'
#
loop_
_entity.id
_entity.type
_entity.pdbx_description
1 polymer ?
#
loop_
_entity_poly.entity_id
_entity_poly.type
_entity_poly.pdbx_seq_one_letter_code
_entity_poly.pdbx_strand_id
1 'polypeptide(L)'
;KLSEVVIKHSFKQYIEQADPQRIYLTQEEVKPFLNLSDNEVNKVLQDYEANRFDSYGKLNQVVQKAMKRAQNERTKADFRDYEGASFQEVPGFANSISDLKLRQQQHYANFGNQEEKRLGTSNKALILKKYNEKMLNHES
;
A
#
# COMPACT_ATOMS: atom_id res chain seq x y z
N LYS A 1 5.60 25.63 15.39
CA LYS A 1 6.86 25.18 14.82
C LYS A 1 6.80 23.69 14.54
N LEU A 2 7.18 23.30 13.33
CA LEU A 2 7.24 21.89 12.94
C LEU A 2 8.41 21.22 13.68
N SER A 3 8.14 20.13 14.39
CA SER A 3 9.13 19.41 15.18
C SER A 3 9.50 18.08 14.49
N GLU A 4 10.59 17.46 14.98
CA GLU A 4 10.99 16.13 14.52
C GLU A 4 9.86 15.10 14.65
N VAL A 5 9.12 15.17 15.75
CA VAL A 5 8.00 14.25 16.01
C VAL A 5 6.93 14.43 14.96
N VAL A 6 6.61 15.67 14.59
CA VAL A 6 5.59 15.96 13.59
C VAL A 6 6.01 15.46 12.21
N ILE A 7 7.28 15.64 11.85
CA ILE A 7 7.83 15.12 10.57
C ILE A 7 7.70 13.59 10.51
N LYS A 8 8.20 12.90 11.53
CA LYS A 8 8.13 11.43 11.58
C LYS A 8 6.70 10.94 11.53
N HIS A 9 5.81 11.61 12.26
CA HIS A 9 4.39 11.26 12.28
C HIS A 9 3.73 11.48 10.91
N SER A 10 4.07 12.57 10.23
CA SER A 10 3.47 12.88 8.93
C SER A 10 3.85 11.84 7.86
N PHE A 11 5.10 11.38 7.84
CA PHE A 11 5.52 10.31 6.94
C PHE A 11 4.82 8.99 7.25
N LYS A 12 4.76 8.64 8.51
CA LYS A 12 4.06 7.43 8.97
C LYS A 12 2.59 7.48 8.57
N GLN A 13 1.94 8.61 8.82
CA GLN A 13 0.52 8.77 8.50
C GLN A 13 0.26 8.69 7.00
N TYR A 14 1.12 9.30 6.19
CA TYR A 14 1.02 9.24 4.74
C TYR A 14 1.08 7.78 4.25
N ILE A 15 2.04 7.02 4.76
CA ILE A 15 2.21 5.61 4.39
C ILE A 15 1.00 4.78 4.84
N GLU A 16 0.51 5.01 6.06
CA GLU A 16 -0.66 4.28 6.58
C GLU A 16 -1.94 4.58 5.79
N GLN A 17 -2.09 5.81 5.30
CA GLN A 17 -3.23 6.16 4.46
C GLN A 17 -3.13 5.56 3.06
N ALA A 18 -1.92 5.51 2.51
CA ALA A 18 -1.70 4.96 1.19
C ALA A 18 -1.80 3.43 1.18
N ASP A 19 -1.31 2.78 2.23
CA ASP A 19 -1.20 1.31 2.30
C ASP A 19 -1.64 0.78 3.68
N PRO A 20 -2.93 0.94 4.03
CA PRO A 20 -3.40 0.55 5.36
C PRO A 20 -3.32 -0.96 5.62
N GLN A 21 -3.44 -1.79 4.60
CA GLN A 21 -3.34 -3.24 4.73
C GLN A 21 -1.95 -3.79 4.38
N ARG A 22 -1.01 -2.91 4.05
CA ARG A 22 0.38 -3.29 3.75
C ARG A 22 0.49 -4.30 2.61
N ILE A 23 -0.22 -4.00 1.52
CA ILE A 23 -0.26 -4.82 0.31
C ILE A 23 0.46 -4.18 -0.88
N TYR A 24 0.96 -2.95 -0.76
CA TYR A 24 1.63 -2.23 -1.85
C TYR A 24 3.12 -2.10 -1.65
N LEU A 25 3.55 -1.77 -0.43
CA LEU A 25 4.91 -1.34 -0.11
C LEU A 25 5.70 -2.43 0.59
N THR A 26 6.97 -2.56 0.22
CA THR A 26 7.91 -3.44 0.93
C THR A 26 8.56 -2.70 2.09
N GLN A 27 9.12 -3.46 3.03
CA GLN A 27 9.87 -2.91 4.15
C GLN A 27 11.04 -2.03 3.70
N GLU A 28 11.75 -2.44 2.66
CA GLU A 28 12.86 -1.65 2.09
C GLU A 28 12.37 -0.30 1.54
N GLU A 29 11.22 -0.29 0.91
CA GLU A 29 10.66 0.94 0.32
C GLU A 29 10.27 1.97 1.37
N VAL A 30 9.74 1.54 2.51
CA VAL A 30 9.29 2.45 3.56
C VAL A 30 10.39 2.83 4.55
N LYS A 31 11.45 2.03 4.64
CA LYS A 31 12.52 2.23 5.61
C LYS A 31 13.14 3.63 5.59
N PRO A 32 13.46 4.22 4.41
CA PRO A 32 14.05 5.57 4.38
C PRO A 32 13.14 6.65 4.96
N PHE A 33 11.84 6.41 5.05
CA PHE A 33 10.87 7.38 5.54
C PHE A 33 10.42 7.11 6.98
N LEU A 34 10.53 5.87 7.43
CA LEU A 34 10.13 5.49 8.79
C LEU A 34 11.30 5.48 9.79
N ASN A 35 12.52 5.25 9.30
CA ASN A 35 13.72 5.17 10.13
C ASN A 35 14.65 6.34 9.85
N LEU A 36 14.13 7.56 9.98
CA LEU A 36 14.92 8.77 9.76
C LEU A 36 15.91 8.99 10.88
N SER A 37 17.17 9.27 10.52
CA SER A 37 18.18 9.76 11.45
C SER A 37 17.87 11.22 11.82
N ASP A 38 18.49 11.70 12.90
CA ASP A 38 18.33 13.09 13.32
C ASP A 38 18.79 14.07 12.22
N ASN A 39 19.87 13.75 11.53
CA ASN A 39 20.36 14.56 10.42
C ASN A 39 19.36 14.61 9.26
N GLU A 40 18.75 13.50 8.95
CA GLU A 40 17.73 13.41 7.89
C GLU A 40 16.47 14.20 8.25
N VAL A 41 16.03 14.11 9.50
CA VAL A 41 14.89 14.91 9.99
C VAL A 41 15.21 16.39 9.92
N ASN A 42 16.40 16.81 10.33
CA ASN A 42 16.81 18.21 10.29
C ASN A 42 16.82 18.72 8.85
N LYS A 43 17.26 17.90 7.90
CA LYS A 43 17.23 18.28 6.49
C LYS A 43 15.81 18.50 6.00
N VAL A 44 14.88 17.63 6.36
CA VAL A 44 13.46 17.78 5.99
C VAL A 44 12.90 19.07 6.57
N LEU A 45 13.23 19.37 7.83
CA LEU A 45 12.83 20.61 8.48
C LEU A 45 13.35 21.84 7.75
N GLN A 46 14.63 21.85 7.41
CA GLN A 46 15.26 22.95 6.68
C GLN A 46 14.61 23.14 5.30
N ASP A 47 14.36 22.05 4.59
CA ASP A 47 13.70 22.10 3.29
C ASP A 47 12.28 22.66 3.42
N TYR A 48 11.54 22.22 4.43
CA TYR A 48 10.18 22.70 4.70
C TYR A 48 10.18 24.21 4.96
N GLU A 49 11.12 24.71 5.79
CA GLU A 49 11.23 26.13 6.09
C GLU A 49 11.58 26.96 4.85
N ALA A 50 12.24 26.33 3.87
CA ALA A 50 12.57 26.96 2.58
C ALA A 50 11.52 26.70 1.49
N ASN A 51 10.33 26.22 1.85
CA ASN A 51 9.24 25.85 0.94
C ASN A 51 9.64 24.76 -0.06
N ARG A 52 10.51 23.83 0.35
CA ARG A 52 10.87 22.68 -0.47
C ARG A 52 10.30 21.42 0.18
N PHE A 53 9.70 20.57 -0.65
CA PHE A 53 9.01 19.36 -0.19
C PHE A 53 9.58 18.12 -0.89
N ASP A 54 10.89 18.11 -1.13
CA ASP A 54 11.56 17.06 -1.92
C ASP A 54 11.38 15.68 -1.31
N SER A 55 11.49 15.56 0.03
CA SER A 55 11.34 14.28 0.72
C SER A 55 9.92 13.74 0.62
N TYR A 56 8.92 14.61 0.71
CA TYR A 56 7.52 14.22 0.52
C TYR A 56 7.26 13.83 -0.94
N GLY A 57 7.88 14.52 -1.88
CA GLY A 57 7.81 14.17 -3.30
C GLY A 57 8.41 12.80 -3.58
N LYS A 58 9.53 12.47 -2.95
CA LYS A 58 10.16 11.15 -3.07
C LYS A 58 9.25 10.06 -2.51
N LEU A 59 8.65 10.29 -1.35
CA LEU A 59 7.72 9.34 -0.76
C LEU A 59 6.52 9.11 -1.68
N ASN A 60 5.95 10.18 -2.22
CA ASN A 60 4.85 10.08 -3.17
C ASN A 60 5.23 9.25 -4.40
N GLN A 61 6.43 9.44 -4.94
CA GLN A 61 6.91 8.65 -6.07
C GLN A 61 7.02 7.16 -5.73
N VAL A 62 7.52 6.84 -4.55
CA VAL A 62 7.61 5.45 -4.09
C VAL A 62 6.21 4.82 -4.00
N VAL A 63 5.26 5.55 -3.43
CA VAL A 63 3.87 5.08 -3.30
C VAL A 63 3.24 4.89 -4.69
N GLN A 64 3.37 5.87 -5.58
CA GLN A 64 2.79 5.79 -6.93
C GLN A 64 3.37 4.63 -7.73
N LYS A 65 4.67 4.42 -7.62
CA LYS A 65 5.35 3.30 -8.28
C LYS A 65 4.85 1.95 -7.75
N ALA A 66 4.67 1.84 -6.44
CA ALA A 66 4.15 0.63 -5.81
C ALA A 66 2.71 0.35 -6.24
N MET A 67 1.87 1.38 -6.30
CA MET A 67 0.49 1.25 -6.77
C MET A 67 0.42 0.83 -8.24
N LYS A 68 1.28 1.40 -9.07
CA LYS A 68 1.38 1.04 -10.48
C LYS A 68 1.81 -0.42 -10.65
N ARG A 69 2.75 -0.87 -9.84
CA ARG A 69 3.18 -2.27 -9.82
C ARG A 69 2.01 -3.21 -9.50
N ALA A 70 1.22 -2.87 -8.48
CA ALA A 70 0.04 -3.64 -8.11
C ALA A 70 -1.03 -3.64 -9.22
N GLN A 71 -1.26 -2.49 -9.86
CA GLN A 71 -2.19 -2.41 -10.99
C GLN A 71 -1.76 -3.33 -12.13
N ASN A 72 -0.48 -3.32 -12.47
CA ASN A 72 0.05 -4.19 -13.53
C ASN A 72 -0.14 -5.67 -13.20
N GLU A 73 0.05 -6.06 -11.95
CA GLU A 73 -0.21 -7.44 -11.53
C GLU A 73 -1.69 -7.78 -11.65
N ARG A 74 -2.58 -6.89 -11.23
CA ARG A 74 -4.03 -7.15 -11.32
C ARG A 74 -4.53 -7.27 -12.77
N THR A 75 -3.96 -6.51 -13.70
CA THR A 75 -4.37 -6.59 -15.12
C THR A 75 -3.97 -7.91 -15.75
N LYS A 76 -2.94 -8.56 -15.24
CA LYS A 76 -2.48 -9.86 -15.72
C LYS A 76 -3.13 -11.03 -14.99
N ALA A 77 -3.74 -10.75 -13.82
CA ALA A 77 -4.26 -11.78 -12.95
C ALA A 77 -5.59 -12.33 -13.49
N ASP A 78 -5.70 -13.65 -13.42
CA ASP A 78 -6.93 -14.40 -13.60
C ASP A 78 -7.50 -14.64 -12.18
N PHE A 79 -8.83 -14.69 -12.02
CA PHE A 79 -9.41 -14.94 -10.71
C PHE A 79 -8.97 -16.31 -10.13
N ARG A 80 -8.53 -17.25 -10.97
CA ARG A 80 -7.98 -18.54 -10.51
C ARG A 80 -6.68 -18.38 -9.74
N ASP A 81 -5.94 -17.31 -9.98
CA ASP A 81 -4.71 -17.02 -9.25
C ASP A 81 -4.98 -16.80 -7.75
N TYR A 82 -6.21 -16.46 -7.41
CA TYR A 82 -6.62 -16.18 -6.04
C TYR A 82 -7.37 -17.34 -5.39
N GLU A 83 -7.69 -18.38 -6.13
CA GLU A 83 -8.39 -19.55 -5.58
C GLU A 83 -7.54 -20.26 -4.53
N GLY A 84 -8.17 -20.61 -3.45
CA GLY A 84 -7.48 -21.31 -2.37
C GLY A 84 -6.65 -20.43 -1.45
N ALA A 85 -6.53 -19.13 -1.77
CA ALA A 85 -5.86 -18.20 -0.87
C ALA A 85 -6.69 -18.04 0.40
N SER A 86 -6.03 -18.06 1.55
CA SER A 86 -6.67 -17.81 2.84
C SER A 86 -6.13 -16.54 3.43
N PHE A 87 -7.01 -15.76 4.04
CA PHE A 87 -6.60 -14.53 4.71
C PHE A 87 -5.79 -14.86 5.96
N GLN A 88 -4.58 -14.33 6.01
CA GLN A 88 -3.74 -14.37 7.21
C GLN A 88 -3.22 -12.97 7.46
N GLU A 89 -3.41 -12.49 8.67
CA GLU A 89 -2.86 -11.21 9.06
C GLU A 89 -1.37 -11.37 9.35
N VAL A 90 -0.55 -10.66 8.59
CA VAL A 90 0.91 -10.68 8.76
C VAL A 90 1.35 -9.29 9.23
N PRO A 91 1.98 -9.19 10.42
CA PRO A 91 2.43 -7.89 10.92
C PRO A 91 3.58 -7.35 10.08
N GLY A 92 3.66 -6.01 10.02
CA GLY A 92 4.74 -5.32 9.33
C GLY A 92 4.55 -5.25 7.82
N PHE A 93 5.47 -4.56 7.16
CA PHE A 93 5.49 -4.44 5.72
C PHE A 93 6.08 -5.70 5.09
N ALA A 94 5.75 -5.92 3.82
CA ALA A 94 6.21 -7.09 3.10
C ALA A 94 7.74 -7.11 2.96
N ASN A 95 8.33 -8.28 3.04
CA ASN A 95 9.76 -8.47 2.93
C ASN A 95 10.26 -8.50 1.48
N SER A 96 9.35 -8.72 0.52
CA SER A 96 9.71 -8.89 -0.88
C SER A 96 8.50 -8.63 -1.78
N ILE A 97 8.76 -8.53 -3.08
CA ILE A 97 7.69 -8.44 -4.09
C ILE A 97 6.86 -9.72 -4.09
N SER A 98 7.48 -10.88 -3.90
CA SER A 98 6.76 -12.15 -3.79
C SER A 98 5.79 -12.18 -2.60
N ASP A 99 6.21 -11.63 -1.47
CA ASP A 99 5.36 -11.49 -0.30
C ASP A 99 4.18 -10.55 -0.58
N LEU A 100 4.41 -9.44 -1.28
CA LEU A 100 3.34 -8.53 -1.69
C LEU A 100 2.30 -9.25 -2.56
N LYS A 101 2.76 -10.05 -3.50
CA LYS A 101 1.88 -10.81 -4.38
C LYS A 101 0.99 -11.75 -3.58
N LEU A 102 1.56 -12.45 -2.61
CA LEU A 102 0.81 -13.34 -1.72
C LEU A 102 -0.21 -12.54 -0.89
N ARG A 103 0.18 -11.41 -0.33
CA ARG A 103 -0.72 -10.54 0.44
C ARG A 103 -1.88 -10.01 -0.40
N GLN A 104 -1.62 -9.67 -1.65
CA GLN A 104 -2.65 -9.21 -2.59
C GLN A 104 -3.65 -10.34 -2.89
N GLN A 105 -3.17 -11.56 -3.07
CA GLN A 105 -4.02 -12.73 -3.27
C GLN A 105 -4.91 -12.98 -2.05
N GLN A 106 -4.35 -12.90 -0.86
CA GLN A 106 -5.10 -13.05 0.39
C GLN A 106 -6.14 -11.95 0.56
N HIS A 107 -5.77 -10.71 0.21
CA HIS A 107 -6.67 -9.56 0.27
C HIS A 107 -7.85 -9.76 -0.67
N TYR A 108 -7.59 -10.21 -1.89
CA TYR A 108 -8.65 -10.52 -2.85
C TYR A 108 -9.56 -11.64 -2.33
N ALA A 109 -8.98 -12.73 -1.81
CA ALA A 109 -9.76 -13.85 -1.29
C ALA A 109 -10.68 -13.43 -0.14
N ASN A 110 -10.17 -12.60 0.76
CA ASN A 110 -10.97 -12.05 1.86
C ASN A 110 -12.12 -11.19 1.35
N PHE A 111 -11.84 -10.31 0.38
CA PHE A 111 -12.86 -9.49 -0.26
C PHE A 111 -13.93 -10.37 -0.92
N GLY A 112 -13.51 -11.40 -1.66
CA GLY A 112 -14.41 -12.31 -2.35
C GLY A 112 -15.33 -13.06 -1.40
N ASN A 113 -14.79 -13.54 -0.30
CA ASN A 113 -15.59 -14.24 0.72
C ASN A 113 -16.66 -13.31 1.34
N GLN A 114 -16.29 -12.07 1.60
CA GLN A 114 -17.24 -11.08 2.14
C GLN A 114 -18.31 -10.72 1.12
N GLU A 115 -17.94 -10.54 -0.14
CA GLU A 115 -18.88 -10.21 -1.21
C GLU A 115 -19.84 -11.37 -1.51
N GLU A 116 -19.38 -12.60 -1.48
CA GLU A 116 -20.24 -13.77 -1.64
C GLU A 116 -21.32 -13.82 -0.56
N LYS A 117 -20.94 -13.55 0.68
CA LYS A 117 -21.90 -13.49 1.80
C LYS A 117 -22.90 -12.34 1.64
N ARG A 118 -22.41 -11.17 1.24
CA ARG A 118 -23.24 -9.97 1.11
C ARG A 118 -24.21 -10.08 -0.06
N LEU A 119 -23.76 -10.60 -1.20
CA LEU A 119 -24.54 -10.66 -2.43
C LEU A 119 -25.34 -11.96 -2.57
N GLY A 120 -24.98 -12.99 -1.81
CA GLY A 120 -25.57 -14.31 -1.93
C GLY A 120 -25.24 -14.99 -3.26
N THR A 121 -24.14 -14.63 -3.89
CA THR A 121 -23.72 -15.17 -5.17
C THR A 121 -22.23 -15.46 -5.17
N SER A 122 -21.83 -16.48 -5.93
CA SER A 122 -20.43 -16.82 -6.17
C SER A 122 -19.97 -16.45 -7.58
N ASN A 123 -20.56 -15.42 -8.18
CA ASN A 123 -20.15 -14.92 -9.49
C ASN A 123 -18.76 -14.31 -9.41
N LYS A 124 -17.74 -15.10 -9.71
CA LYS A 124 -16.33 -14.70 -9.57
C LYS A 124 -15.94 -13.57 -10.51
N ALA A 125 -16.50 -13.53 -11.72
CA ALA A 125 -16.22 -12.45 -12.66
C ALA A 125 -16.74 -11.10 -12.15
N LEU A 126 -17.92 -11.07 -11.56
CA LEU A 126 -18.48 -9.87 -10.96
C LEU A 126 -17.68 -9.42 -9.74
N ILE A 127 -17.28 -10.37 -8.89
CA ILE A 127 -16.47 -10.09 -7.69
C ILE A 127 -15.12 -9.50 -8.09
N LEU A 128 -14.47 -10.07 -9.10
CA LEU A 128 -13.19 -9.55 -9.59
C LEU A 128 -13.33 -8.14 -10.13
N LYS A 129 -14.38 -7.87 -10.90
CA LYS A 129 -14.67 -6.52 -11.42
C LYS A 129 -14.82 -5.52 -10.28
N LYS A 130 -15.60 -5.87 -9.25
CA LYS A 130 -15.81 -5.01 -8.09
C LYS A 130 -14.53 -4.77 -7.31
N TYR A 131 -13.71 -5.80 -7.16
CA TYR A 131 -12.41 -5.68 -6.49
C TYR A 131 -11.51 -4.71 -7.25
N ASN A 132 -11.38 -4.88 -8.57
CA ASN A 132 -10.56 -4.00 -9.39
C ASN A 132 -11.01 -2.54 -9.30
N GLU A 133 -12.32 -2.29 -9.33
CA GLU A 133 -12.87 -0.95 -9.19
C GLU A 133 -12.53 -0.35 -7.83
N LYS A 134 -12.67 -1.13 -6.76
CA LYS A 134 -12.33 -0.69 -5.41
C LYS A 134 -10.86 -0.29 -5.30
N MET A 135 -9.98 -1.13 -5.84
CA MET A 135 -8.54 -0.87 -5.77
C MET A 135 -8.15 0.35 -6.60
N LEU A 136 -8.70 0.49 -7.80
CA LEU A 136 -8.45 1.68 -8.63
C LEU A 136 -8.91 2.97 -7.96
N ASN A 137 -10.04 2.95 -7.29
CA ASN A 137 -10.53 4.11 -6.55
C ASN A 137 -9.58 4.51 -5.43
N HIS A 138 -9.06 3.53 -4.71
CA HIS A 138 -8.07 3.80 -3.66
C HIS A 138 -6.79 4.40 -4.24
N GLU A 139 -6.37 3.93 -5.41
CA GLU A 139 -5.10 4.29 -6.05
C GLU A 139 -5.14 5.61 -6.84
N SER A 140 -6.32 6.14 -7.05
CA SER A 140 -6.48 7.37 -7.83
C SER A 140 -6.31 8.64 -7.00
#